data_f03e311f89ce67d350fff7a67df31160
#
_entry.id   f03e311f89ce67d350fff7a67df31160
#
_cell.length_a   1.000
_cell.length_b   1.000
_cell.length_c   1.000
_cell.angle_alpha   90.00
_cell.angle_beta   90.00
_cell.angle_gamma   90.00
#
_symmetry.space_group_name_H-M   'P 1'
#
loop_
_entity.id
_entity.type
_entity.pdbx_description
1 polymer ?
#
loop_
_entity_poly.entity_id
_entity_poly.type
_entity_poly.pdbx_seq_one_letter_code
_entity_poly.pdbx_strand_id
1 'polypeptide(L)'
;MTEKEIDDKLYLARICHLSGLHEETIKYVEELIKLRNGDITEEERNLLFSSFKTLINFRRDSWRTINALESKEIKNQSSLLPRVTGLKLSLTEEIKNYINKAIELIDNNLLKKVNNNELKVLYSKIKGDYMRYIIEILPKENEEEKNALKEKAEEDYKIGLNLCDTLNNLNTTKVGLLLNYTVFLYEIMKDYKTAYVIANDTYQKTMKSVKDENLDLNVFKDLNKLVNLLKDNISKWSETVKQENNDNAENEELSPEKVDSPSS
;
A
#
# COMPACT_ATOMS: atom_id res chain seq x y z
N MET A 1 37.53 1.93 -1.10
CA MET A 1 36.33 1.37 -1.73
C MET A 1 36.38 1.76 -3.18
N THR A 2 36.34 0.82 -4.10
CA THR A 2 36.55 1.10 -5.53
C THR A 2 35.18 1.19 -6.23
N GLU A 3 35.05 2.09 -7.21
CA GLU A 3 33.91 2.20 -8.10
C GLU A 3 33.55 0.85 -8.74
N LYS A 4 34.59 0.06 -9.06
CA LYS A 4 34.46 -1.30 -9.55
C LYS A 4 33.65 -2.23 -8.61
N GLU A 5 33.81 -2.12 -7.29
CA GLU A 5 33.06 -2.94 -6.32
C GLU A 5 31.57 -2.63 -6.35
N ILE A 6 31.21 -1.36 -6.54
CA ILE A 6 29.81 -0.91 -6.70
C ILE A 6 29.22 -1.48 -7.99
N ASP A 7 29.96 -1.37 -9.10
CA ASP A 7 29.52 -1.86 -10.41
C ASP A 7 29.33 -3.37 -10.42
N ASP A 8 30.25 -4.14 -9.81
CA ASP A 8 30.13 -5.59 -9.69
C ASP A 8 28.87 -6.00 -8.89
N LYS A 9 28.59 -5.30 -7.78
CA LYS A 9 27.38 -5.59 -6.96
C LYS A 9 26.09 -5.21 -7.68
N LEU A 10 26.06 -4.08 -8.37
CA LEU A 10 24.91 -3.67 -9.16
C LEU A 10 24.64 -4.67 -10.31
N TYR A 11 25.70 -5.13 -10.97
CA TYR A 11 25.59 -6.14 -12.00
C TYR A 11 25.01 -7.46 -11.46
N LEU A 12 25.48 -7.94 -10.30
CA LEU A 12 24.94 -9.12 -9.65
C LEU A 12 23.48 -8.92 -9.22
N ALA A 13 23.11 -7.77 -8.67
CA ALA A 13 21.73 -7.44 -8.33
C ALA A 13 20.80 -7.52 -9.56
N ARG A 14 21.23 -7.00 -10.71
CA ARG A 14 20.49 -7.08 -11.98
C ARG A 14 20.27 -8.53 -12.44
N ILE A 15 21.34 -9.33 -12.42
CA ILE A 15 21.26 -10.75 -12.83
C ILE A 15 20.32 -11.51 -11.89
N CYS A 16 20.47 -11.35 -10.58
CA CYS A 16 19.58 -11.99 -9.61
C CYS A 16 18.12 -11.59 -9.84
N HIS A 17 17.84 -10.31 -10.06
CA HIS A 17 16.50 -9.82 -10.33
C HIS A 17 15.89 -10.43 -11.59
N LEU A 18 16.63 -10.43 -12.70
CA LEU A 18 16.21 -11.03 -13.98
C LEU A 18 15.98 -12.53 -13.88
N SER A 19 16.71 -13.21 -12.98
CA SER A 19 16.59 -14.65 -12.74
C SER A 19 15.52 -15.00 -11.70
N GLY A 20 14.79 -14.03 -11.14
CA GLY A 20 13.78 -14.23 -10.11
C GLY A 20 14.34 -14.51 -8.72
N LEU A 21 15.66 -14.33 -8.51
CA LEU A 21 16.34 -14.50 -7.22
C LEU A 21 16.20 -13.21 -6.38
N HIS A 22 14.96 -12.91 -5.97
CA HIS A 22 14.63 -11.62 -5.35
C HIS A 22 15.27 -11.43 -3.97
N GLU A 23 15.51 -12.49 -3.20
CA GLU A 23 16.19 -12.42 -1.90
C GLU A 23 17.65 -12.01 -2.08
N GLU A 24 18.33 -12.60 -3.05
CA GLU A 24 19.71 -12.27 -3.42
C GLU A 24 19.78 -10.83 -3.97
N THR A 25 18.81 -10.42 -4.79
CA THR A 25 18.72 -9.03 -5.27
C THR A 25 18.69 -8.06 -4.10
N ILE A 26 17.83 -8.31 -3.10
CA ILE A 26 17.74 -7.48 -1.90
C ILE A 26 19.08 -7.42 -1.17
N LYS A 27 19.76 -8.54 -0.97
CA LYS A 27 21.07 -8.59 -0.30
C LYS A 27 22.12 -7.73 -1.01
N TYR A 28 22.24 -7.85 -2.35
CA TYR A 28 23.20 -7.03 -3.10
C TYR A 28 22.85 -5.53 -3.04
N VAL A 29 21.56 -5.17 -3.10
CA VAL A 29 21.17 -3.76 -2.97
C VAL A 29 21.38 -3.25 -1.54
N GLU A 30 21.19 -4.07 -0.50
CA GLU A 30 21.55 -3.69 0.88
C GLU A 30 23.03 -3.38 1.04
N GLU A 31 23.90 -4.15 0.36
CA GLU A 31 25.32 -3.84 0.33
C GLU A 31 25.60 -2.53 -0.39
N LEU A 32 24.92 -2.26 -1.51
CA LEU A 32 25.02 -0.96 -2.21
C LEU A 32 24.52 0.20 -1.34
N ILE A 33 23.42 0.03 -0.58
CA ILE A 33 22.93 1.03 0.37
C ILE A 33 24.01 1.37 1.41
N LYS A 34 24.70 0.38 1.95
CA LYS A 34 25.80 0.58 2.90
C LYS A 34 26.99 1.31 2.23
N LEU A 35 27.39 0.86 1.03
CA LEU A 35 28.49 1.42 0.29
C LEU A 35 28.26 2.89 -0.12
N ARG A 36 27.01 3.24 -0.48
CA ARG A 36 26.60 4.58 -0.87
C ARG A 36 26.09 5.44 0.29
N ASN A 37 26.15 4.89 1.54
CA ASN A 37 25.64 5.59 2.73
C ASN A 37 24.18 6.07 2.56
N GLY A 38 23.34 5.24 1.94
CA GLY A 38 21.90 5.51 1.73
C GLY A 38 21.58 6.31 0.45
N ASP A 39 22.56 6.85 -0.26
CA ASP A 39 22.35 7.61 -1.51
C ASP A 39 22.36 6.65 -2.71
N ILE A 40 21.25 5.93 -2.90
CA ILE A 40 21.08 4.95 -3.96
C ILE A 40 20.46 5.57 -5.23
N THR A 41 20.84 5.00 -6.36
CA THR A 41 20.29 5.39 -7.67
C THR A 41 18.83 4.97 -7.82
N GLU A 42 18.14 5.51 -8.81
CA GLU A 42 16.77 5.10 -9.15
C GLU A 42 16.71 3.62 -9.51
N GLU A 43 17.67 3.12 -10.26
CA GLU A 43 17.76 1.71 -10.63
C GLU A 43 17.89 0.79 -9.41
N GLU A 44 18.81 1.10 -8.51
CA GLU A 44 19.03 0.34 -7.26
C GLU A 44 17.76 0.32 -6.40
N ARG A 45 17.06 1.45 -6.32
CA ARG A 45 15.78 1.57 -5.63
C ARG A 45 14.68 0.73 -6.29
N ASN A 46 14.62 0.74 -7.61
CA ASN A 46 13.65 -0.07 -8.37
C ASN A 46 13.91 -1.56 -8.19
N LEU A 47 15.16 -2.02 -8.25
CA LEU A 47 15.55 -3.40 -7.97
C LEU A 47 15.12 -3.83 -6.55
N LEU A 48 15.37 -2.97 -5.55
CA LEU A 48 15.03 -3.24 -4.15
C LEU A 48 13.52 -3.42 -3.96
N PHE A 49 12.74 -2.40 -4.31
CA PHE A 49 11.30 -2.40 -3.99
C PHE A 49 10.48 -3.30 -4.91
N SER A 50 10.90 -3.53 -6.17
CA SER A 50 10.25 -4.54 -7.01
C SER A 50 10.50 -5.96 -6.47
N SER A 51 11.68 -6.24 -5.93
CA SER A 51 11.98 -7.53 -5.32
C SER A 51 11.19 -7.75 -4.03
N PHE A 52 11.14 -6.77 -3.11
CA PHE A 52 10.26 -6.84 -1.94
C PHE A 52 8.80 -7.03 -2.31
N LYS A 53 8.31 -6.23 -3.26
CA LYS A 53 6.93 -6.31 -3.73
C LYS A 53 6.60 -7.71 -4.27
N THR A 54 7.49 -8.30 -5.06
CA THR A 54 7.29 -9.64 -5.64
C THR A 54 7.23 -10.70 -4.54
N LEU A 55 8.19 -10.69 -3.61
CA LEU A 55 8.24 -11.65 -2.50
C LEU A 55 7.02 -11.53 -1.59
N ILE A 56 6.65 -10.32 -1.20
CA ILE A 56 5.52 -10.06 -0.31
C ILE A 56 4.19 -10.45 -1.00
N ASN A 57 3.98 -10.06 -2.25
CA ASN A 57 2.73 -10.38 -2.96
C ASN A 57 2.58 -11.88 -3.16
N PHE A 58 3.62 -12.60 -3.57
CA PHE A 58 3.58 -14.06 -3.73
C PHE A 58 3.17 -14.76 -2.42
N ARG A 59 3.74 -14.33 -1.29
CA ARG A 59 3.39 -14.89 0.03
C ARG A 59 2.00 -14.50 0.50
N ARG A 60 1.53 -13.28 0.21
CA ARG A 60 0.15 -12.85 0.52
C ARG A 60 -0.88 -13.65 -0.28
N ASP A 61 -0.62 -13.93 -1.55
CA ASP A 61 -1.50 -14.76 -2.38
C ASP A 61 -1.54 -16.20 -1.87
N SER A 62 -0.39 -16.76 -1.46
CA SER A 62 -0.31 -18.06 -0.80
C SER A 62 -1.08 -18.06 0.53
N TRP A 63 -0.92 -17.01 1.34
CA TRP A 63 -1.63 -16.85 2.62
C TRP A 63 -3.15 -16.79 2.42
N ARG A 64 -3.64 -16.02 1.43
CA ARG A 64 -5.07 -15.95 1.11
C ARG A 64 -5.63 -17.31 0.71
N THR A 65 -4.90 -18.07 -0.09
CA THR A 65 -5.26 -19.44 -0.49
C THR A 65 -5.37 -20.36 0.73
N ILE A 66 -4.37 -20.34 1.61
CA ILE A 66 -4.34 -21.18 2.82
C ILE A 66 -5.42 -20.74 3.81
N ASN A 67 -5.67 -19.44 3.97
CA ASN A 67 -6.75 -18.92 4.81
C ASN A 67 -8.14 -19.40 4.34
N ALA A 68 -8.37 -19.45 3.02
CA ALA A 68 -9.60 -20.01 2.46
C ALA A 68 -9.71 -21.53 2.68
N LEU A 69 -8.60 -22.27 2.58
CA LEU A 69 -8.55 -23.71 2.89
C LEU A 69 -8.77 -23.98 4.38
N GLU A 70 -8.13 -23.22 5.27
CA GLU A 70 -8.35 -23.33 6.72
C GLU A 70 -9.82 -23.20 7.09
N SER A 71 -10.53 -22.25 6.47
CA SER A 71 -11.98 -22.08 6.69
C SER A 71 -12.80 -23.32 6.30
N LYS A 72 -12.34 -24.09 5.30
CA LYS A 72 -12.97 -25.38 4.91
C LYS A 72 -12.61 -26.48 5.90
N GLU A 73 -11.35 -26.56 6.34
CA GLU A 73 -10.90 -27.55 7.32
C GLU A 73 -11.61 -27.38 8.67
N ILE A 74 -11.88 -26.15 9.10
CA ILE A 74 -12.69 -25.84 10.29
C ILE A 74 -14.11 -26.41 10.13
N LYS A 75 -14.79 -26.12 9.01
CA LYS A 75 -16.15 -26.59 8.75
C LYS A 75 -16.24 -28.12 8.70
N ASN A 76 -15.20 -28.77 8.19
CA ASN A 76 -15.14 -30.23 8.06
C ASN A 76 -14.62 -30.92 9.32
N GLN A 77 -14.25 -30.21 10.39
CA GLN A 77 -13.64 -30.75 11.60
C GLN A 77 -12.43 -31.64 11.30
N SER A 78 -11.62 -31.23 10.35
CA SER A 78 -10.52 -32.02 9.78
C SER A 78 -9.37 -32.18 10.78
N SER A 79 -8.80 -33.38 10.83
CA SER A 79 -7.56 -33.66 11.58
C SER A 79 -6.33 -32.93 11.02
N LEU A 80 -6.42 -32.36 9.80
CA LEU A 80 -5.35 -31.61 9.17
C LEU A 80 -5.33 -30.14 9.59
N LEU A 81 -6.39 -29.64 10.25
CA LEU A 81 -6.51 -28.24 10.66
C LEU A 81 -5.26 -27.69 11.36
N PRO A 82 -4.65 -28.36 12.36
CA PRO A 82 -3.46 -27.82 13.02
C PRO A 82 -2.27 -27.62 12.08
N ARG A 83 -2.12 -28.44 11.04
CA ARG A 83 -1.05 -28.32 10.04
C ARG A 83 -1.30 -27.12 9.10
N VAL A 84 -2.55 -26.94 8.67
CA VAL A 84 -2.94 -25.81 7.81
C VAL A 84 -2.77 -24.49 8.56
N THR A 85 -3.20 -24.43 9.83
CA THR A 85 -3.01 -23.26 10.70
C THR A 85 -1.52 -22.98 10.91
N GLY A 86 -0.69 -24.01 11.18
CA GLY A 86 0.75 -23.85 11.33
C GLY A 86 1.43 -23.26 10.09
N LEU A 87 1.03 -23.72 8.89
CA LEU A 87 1.53 -23.18 7.63
C LEU A 87 1.12 -21.71 7.42
N LYS A 88 -0.14 -21.37 7.76
CA LYS A 88 -0.61 -19.98 7.69
C LYS A 88 0.18 -19.06 8.62
N LEU A 89 0.45 -19.49 9.85
CA LEU A 89 1.26 -18.73 10.80
C LEU A 89 2.68 -18.52 10.30
N SER A 90 3.33 -19.55 9.74
CA SER A 90 4.68 -19.41 9.15
C SER A 90 4.70 -18.36 8.03
N LEU A 91 3.72 -18.38 7.13
CA LEU A 91 3.61 -17.36 6.08
C LEU A 91 3.37 -15.95 6.64
N THR A 92 2.58 -15.83 7.71
CA THR A 92 2.35 -14.55 8.38
C THR A 92 3.66 -13.96 8.88
N GLU A 93 4.49 -14.77 9.54
CA GLU A 93 5.82 -14.34 10.02
C GLU A 93 6.77 -13.98 8.87
N GLU A 94 6.80 -14.77 7.81
CA GLU A 94 7.61 -14.45 6.63
C GLU A 94 7.23 -13.08 6.02
N ILE A 95 5.93 -12.82 5.85
CA ILE A 95 5.43 -11.54 5.31
C ILE A 95 5.83 -10.38 6.24
N LYS A 96 5.62 -10.53 7.56
CA LYS A 96 6.02 -9.52 8.56
C LYS A 96 7.53 -9.23 8.48
N ASN A 97 8.35 -10.28 8.36
CA ASN A 97 9.81 -10.13 8.29
C ASN A 97 10.26 -9.36 7.05
N TYR A 98 9.71 -9.65 5.86
CA TYR A 98 10.04 -8.87 4.65
C TYR A 98 9.58 -7.42 4.76
N ILE A 99 8.39 -7.18 5.30
CA ILE A 99 7.84 -5.83 5.46
C ILE A 99 8.68 -5.04 6.45
N ASN A 100 8.97 -5.59 7.63
CA ASN A 100 9.78 -4.91 8.66
C ASN A 100 11.17 -4.59 8.12
N LYS A 101 11.80 -5.53 7.43
CA LYS A 101 13.10 -5.30 6.80
C LYS A 101 13.07 -4.16 5.79
N ALA A 102 12.05 -4.08 4.95
CA ALA A 102 11.91 -3.00 3.98
C ALA A 102 11.70 -1.64 4.67
N ILE A 103 10.89 -1.58 5.72
CA ILE A 103 10.65 -0.36 6.49
C ILE A 103 11.92 0.09 7.22
N GLU A 104 12.66 -0.82 7.83
CA GLU A 104 13.95 -0.50 8.46
C GLU A 104 14.93 0.11 7.47
N LEU A 105 15.03 -0.42 6.25
CA LEU A 105 15.89 0.15 5.21
C LEU A 105 15.45 1.57 4.82
N ILE A 106 14.14 1.80 4.70
CA ILE A 106 13.60 3.12 4.42
C ILE A 106 13.96 4.10 5.55
N ASP A 107 13.62 3.78 6.80
CA ASP A 107 13.73 4.70 7.94
C ASP A 107 15.19 4.94 8.34
N ASN A 108 16.01 3.89 8.37
CA ASN A 108 17.36 3.98 8.89
C ASN A 108 18.39 4.45 7.87
N ASN A 109 18.15 4.18 6.58
CA ASN A 109 19.15 4.44 5.54
C ASN A 109 18.67 5.44 4.48
N LEU A 110 17.50 5.21 3.88
CA LEU A 110 17.11 5.92 2.67
C LEU A 110 16.53 7.32 2.97
N LEU A 111 15.56 7.44 3.88
CA LEU A 111 14.92 8.72 4.19
C LEU A 111 15.90 9.78 4.70
N LYS A 112 16.97 9.37 5.39
CA LYS A 112 17.98 10.29 5.94
C LYS A 112 18.74 11.06 4.85
N LYS A 113 18.73 10.58 3.62
CA LYS A 113 19.48 11.15 2.48
C LYS A 113 18.60 11.81 1.43
N VAL A 114 17.28 11.70 1.59
CA VAL A 114 16.31 12.18 0.61
C VAL A 114 15.91 13.64 0.88
N ASN A 115 16.23 14.52 -0.07
CA ASN A 115 15.73 15.90 -0.10
C ASN A 115 14.59 16.10 -1.11
N ASN A 116 14.34 15.12 -1.99
CA ASN A 116 13.31 15.18 -3.03
C ASN A 116 11.95 14.78 -2.46
N ASN A 117 10.94 15.63 -2.64
CA ASN A 117 9.58 15.39 -2.16
C ASN A 117 8.93 14.16 -2.80
N GLU A 118 9.19 13.89 -4.08
CA GLU A 118 8.64 12.72 -4.76
C GLU A 118 9.13 11.41 -4.12
N LEU A 119 10.41 11.32 -3.74
CA LEU A 119 10.94 10.15 -3.04
C LEU A 119 10.37 10.02 -1.63
N LYS A 120 10.14 11.15 -0.93
CA LYS A 120 9.46 11.11 0.37
C LYS A 120 8.02 10.59 0.24
N VAL A 121 7.29 11.03 -0.78
CA VAL A 121 5.95 10.55 -1.11
C VAL A 121 5.99 9.05 -1.44
N LEU A 122 6.95 8.59 -2.24
CA LEU A 122 7.13 7.18 -2.57
C LEU A 122 7.36 6.32 -1.33
N TYR A 123 8.25 6.72 -0.44
CA TYR A 123 8.56 5.95 0.77
C TYR A 123 7.40 5.95 1.77
N SER A 124 6.71 7.09 1.96
CA SER A 124 5.49 7.16 2.76
C SER A 124 4.41 6.21 2.25
N LYS A 125 4.20 6.20 0.92
CA LYS A 125 3.29 5.25 0.27
C LYS A 125 3.67 3.79 0.53
N ILE A 126 4.94 3.43 0.36
CA ILE A 126 5.42 2.05 0.57
C ILE A 126 5.19 1.63 2.02
N LYS A 127 5.50 2.47 2.99
CA LYS A 127 5.29 2.19 4.41
C LYS A 127 3.81 1.98 4.74
N GLY A 128 2.94 2.90 4.31
CA GLY A 128 1.49 2.78 4.48
C GLY A 128 0.93 1.50 3.84
N ASP A 129 1.35 1.17 2.61
CA ASP A 129 0.96 -0.07 1.93
C ASP A 129 1.37 -1.31 2.72
N TYR A 130 2.58 -1.33 3.26
CA TYR A 130 3.11 -2.47 3.99
C TYR A 130 2.42 -2.67 5.34
N MET A 131 2.08 -1.60 6.07
CA MET A 131 1.24 -1.70 7.26
C MET A 131 -0.15 -2.26 6.93
N ARG A 132 -0.77 -1.79 5.85
CA ARG A 132 -2.05 -2.32 5.36
C ARG A 132 -1.97 -3.82 5.05
N TYR A 133 -0.86 -4.31 4.48
CA TYR A 133 -0.67 -5.73 4.21
C TYR A 133 -0.54 -6.56 5.48
N ILE A 134 0.10 -6.04 6.54
CA ILE A 134 0.13 -6.72 7.83
C ILE A 134 -1.28 -6.78 8.44
N ILE A 135 -2.04 -5.69 8.41
CA ILE A 135 -3.42 -5.65 8.93
C ILE A 135 -4.30 -6.71 8.27
N GLU A 136 -4.13 -6.93 6.95
CA GLU A 136 -4.90 -7.92 6.19
C GLU A 136 -4.68 -9.35 6.68
N ILE A 137 -3.43 -9.70 7.06
CA ILE A 137 -3.05 -11.07 7.43
C ILE A 137 -3.15 -11.36 8.92
N LEU A 138 -3.40 -10.34 9.75
CA LEU A 138 -3.55 -10.53 11.19
C LEU A 138 -4.87 -11.22 11.54
N PRO A 139 -4.85 -12.11 12.56
CA PRO A 139 -6.07 -12.70 13.11
C PRO A 139 -7.09 -11.63 13.56
N LYS A 140 -8.38 -11.96 13.49
CA LYS A 140 -9.43 -11.01 13.92
C LYS A 140 -9.32 -10.62 15.39
N GLU A 141 -8.82 -11.50 16.20
CA GLU A 141 -8.66 -11.34 17.65
C GLU A 141 -7.57 -10.32 18.02
N ASN A 142 -6.66 -9.99 17.11
CA ASN A 142 -5.54 -9.04 17.34
C ASN A 142 -5.97 -7.59 17.11
N GLU A 143 -7.11 -7.16 17.67
CA GLU A 143 -7.65 -5.81 17.42
C GLU A 143 -6.75 -4.69 17.93
N GLU A 144 -6.05 -4.86 19.05
CA GLU A 144 -5.11 -3.86 19.57
C GLU A 144 -3.94 -3.64 18.60
N GLU A 145 -3.29 -4.72 18.14
CA GLU A 145 -2.20 -4.66 17.14
C GLU A 145 -2.70 -4.04 15.83
N LYS A 146 -3.91 -4.42 15.38
CA LYS A 146 -4.51 -3.85 14.16
C LYS A 146 -4.76 -2.36 14.29
N ASN A 147 -5.28 -1.88 15.42
CA ASN A 147 -5.56 -0.48 15.61
C ASN A 147 -4.26 0.35 15.66
N ALA A 148 -3.23 -0.12 16.35
CA ALA A 148 -1.92 0.52 16.32
C ALA A 148 -1.32 0.58 14.90
N LEU A 149 -1.49 -0.47 14.11
CA LEU A 149 -1.04 -0.51 12.71
C LEU A 149 -1.88 0.39 11.79
N LYS A 150 -3.20 0.53 12.05
CA LYS A 150 -4.05 1.48 11.31
C LYS A 150 -3.60 2.92 11.52
N GLU A 151 -3.36 3.31 12.78
CA GLU A 151 -2.86 4.64 13.13
C GLU A 151 -1.51 4.91 12.44
N LYS A 152 -0.58 3.97 12.52
CA LYS A 152 0.73 4.09 11.88
C LYS A 152 0.65 4.15 10.36
N ALA A 153 -0.20 3.34 9.73
CA ALA A 153 -0.43 3.39 8.29
C ALA A 153 -1.01 4.75 7.86
N GLU A 154 -1.98 5.25 8.61
CA GLU A 154 -2.59 6.55 8.35
C GLU A 154 -1.58 7.70 8.48
N GLU A 155 -0.73 7.66 9.52
CA GLU A 155 0.35 8.63 9.71
C GLU A 155 1.32 8.62 8.52
N ASP A 156 1.80 7.44 8.12
CA ASP A 156 2.69 7.29 6.97
C ASP A 156 2.05 7.82 5.68
N TYR A 157 0.78 7.51 5.41
CA TYR A 157 0.07 8.07 4.25
C TYR A 157 -0.08 9.60 4.34
N LYS A 158 -0.42 10.16 5.51
CA LYS A 158 -0.58 11.61 5.73
C LYS A 158 0.72 12.38 5.48
N ILE A 159 1.88 11.82 5.86
CA ILE A 159 3.18 12.41 5.52
C ILE A 159 3.33 12.59 4.01
N GLY A 160 2.99 11.56 3.23
CA GLY A 160 3.02 11.63 1.78
C GLY A 160 1.98 12.60 1.20
N LEU A 161 0.76 12.60 1.73
CA LEU A 161 -0.33 13.48 1.30
C LEU A 161 0.03 14.96 1.47
N ASN A 162 0.66 15.34 2.58
CA ASN A 162 1.12 16.71 2.83
C ASN A 162 2.16 17.20 1.81
N LEU A 163 2.84 16.29 1.12
CA LEU A 163 3.81 16.62 0.08
C LEU A 163 3.24 16.52 -1.33
N CYS A 164 2.08 15.90 -1.50
CA CYS A 164 1.46 15.66 -2.82
C CYS A 164 1.17 16.92 -3.62
N ASP A 165 0.87 18.03 -2.96
CA ASP A 165 0.57 19.30 -3.64
C ASP A 165 1.80 19.91 -4.31
N THR A 166 3.01 19.49 -3.93
CA THR A 166 4.26 19.88 -4.59
C THR A 166 4.51 19.13 -5.91
N LEU A 167 3.71 18.09 -6.20
CA LEU A 167 3.85 17.24 -7.38
C LEU A 167 2.72 17.51 -8.39
N ASN A 168 3.06 17.41 -9.68
CA ASN A 168 2.10 17.52 -10.77
C ASN A 168 1.03 16.41 -10.69
N ASN A 169 -0.17 16.68 -11.19
CA ASN A 169 -1.27 15.71 -11.24
C ASN A 169 -1.02 14.51 -12.18
N LEU A 170 -0.02 14.60 -13.06
CA LEU A 170 0.44 13.51 -13.92
C LEU A 170 1.57 12.69 -13.28
N ASN A 171 2.05 13.08 -12.10
CA ASN A 171 3.08 12.34 -11.40
C ASN A 171 2.55 10.99 -10.89
N THR A 172 3.13 9.90 -11.37
CA THR A 172 2.70 8.53 -11.07
C THR A 172 2.84 8.17 -9.59
N THR A 173 3.81 8.75 -8.89
CA THR A 173 4.01 8.55 -7.45
C THR A 173 2.87 9.19 -6.66
N LYS A 174 2.48 10.43 -7.01
CA LYS A 174 1.31 11.13 -6.42
C LYS A 174 0.02 10.34 -6.64
N VAL A 175 -0.29 10.01 -7.90
CA VAL A 175 -1.52 9.28 -8.24
C VAL A 175 -1.53 7.90 -7.58
N GLY A 176 -0.39 7.22 -7.52
CA GLY A 176 -0.25 5.93 -6.84
C GLY A 176 -0.43 6.01 -5.32
N LEU A 177 0.05 7.09 -4.67
CA LEU A 177 -0.21 7.31 -3.24
C LEU A 177 -1.71 7.52 -3.00
N LEU A 178 -2.35 8.42 -3.74
CA LEU A 178 -3.78 8.73 -3.59
C LEU A 178 -4.66 7.49 -3.83
N LEU A 179 -4.36 6.71 -4.88
CA LEU A 179 -5.03 5.44 -5.14
C LEU A 179 -4.93 4.49 -3.94
N ASN A 180 -3.74 4.26 -3.40
CA ASN A 180 -3.54 3.30 -2.31
C ASN A 180 -4.10 3.81 -0.98
N TYR A 181 -4.06 5.12 -0.74
CA TYR A 181 -4.70 5.73 0.42
C TYR A 181 -6.24 5.57 0.37
N THR A 182 -6.85 5.74 -0.79
CA THR A 182 -8.30 5.50 -0.93
C THR A 182 -8.68 4.04 -0.71
N VAL A 183 -7.83 3.09 -1.14
CA VAL A 183 -8.02 1.67 -0.82
C VAL A 183 -7.89 1.42 0.69
N PHE A 184 -6.92 2.05 1.36
CA PHE A 184 -6.77 1.97 2.81
C PHE A 184 -8.01 2.51 3.55
N LEU A 185 -8.50 3.68 3.16
CA LEU A 185 -9.73 4.25 3.73
C LEU A 185 -10.92 3.32 3.54
N TYR A 186 -11.11 2.80 2.34
CA TYR A 186 -12.24 1.94 2.00
C TYR A 186 -12.18 0.57 2.69
N GLU A 187 -11.05 -0.14 2.54
CA GLU A 187 -10.94 -1.53 2.99
C GLU A 187 -10.65 -1.66 4.48
N ILE A 188 -9.83 -0.76 5.04
CA ILE A 188 -9.33 -0.87 6.42
C ILE A 188 -10.09 0.05 7.37
N MET A 189 -10.22 1.34 7.03
CA MET A 189 -10.87 2.34 7.89
C MET A 189 -12.40 2.30 7.77
N LYS A 190 -12.93 1.70 6.69
CA LYS A 190 -14.37 1.67 6.38
C LYS A 190 -14.97 3.07 6.17
N ASP A 191 -14.14 4.04 5.85
CA ASP A 191 -14.56 5.38 5.46
C ASP A 191 -14.83 5.42 3.95
N TYR A 192 -15.95 4.85 3.55
CA TYR A 192 -16.32 4.66 2.15
C TYR A 192 -16.55 5.98 1.43
N LYS A 193 -17.14 6.96 2.11
CA LYS A 193 -17.47 8.27 1.56
C LYS A 193 -16.19 9.06 1.22
N THR A 194 -15.28 9.18 2.17
CA THR A 194 -14.01 9.90 1.96
C THR A 194 -13.16 9.20 0.89
N ALA A 195 -13.10 7.85 0.91
CA ALA A 195 -12.40 7.07 -0.10
C ALA A 195 -12.92 7.38 -1.51
N TYR A 196 -14.23 7.36 -1.70
CA TYR A 196 -14.86 7.65 -2.99
C TYR A 196 -14.60 9.09 -3.47
N VAL A 197 -14.74 10.08 -2.58
CA VAL A 197 -14.53 11.50 -2.91
C VAL A 197 -13.09 11.73 -3.37
N ILE A 198 -12.09 11.25 -2.62
CA ILE A 198 -10.67 11.42 -2.97
C ILE A 198 -10.33 10.68 -4.28
N ALA A 199 -10.84 9.45 -4.47
CA ALA A 199 -10.60 8.69 -5.69
C ALA A 199 -11.16 9.41 -6.92
N ASN A 200 -12.40 9.91 -6.83
CA ASN A 200 -13.06 10.64 -7.93
C ASN A 200 -12.35 11.97 -8.23
N ASP A 201 -12.00 12.76 -7.22
CA ASP A 201 -11.25 14.01 -7.40
C ASP A 201 -9.89 13.77 -8.07
N THR A 202 -9.15 12.74 -7.60
CA THR A 202 -7.87 12.33 -8.19
C THR A 202 -8.04 11.94 -9.66
N TYR A 203 -9.04 11.12 -9.97
CA TYR A 203 -9.35 10.71 -11.33
C TYR A 203 -9.65 11.92 -12.23
N GLN A 204 -10.52 12.82 -11.79
CA GLN A 204 -10.93 13.98 -12.59
C GLN A 204 -9.75 14.95 -12.83
N LYS A 205 -8.97 15.26 -11.80
CA LYS A 205 -7.79 16.13 -11.93
C LYS A 205 -6.74 15.55 -12.87
N THR A 206 -6.45 14.24 -12.73
CA THR A 206 -5.49 13.54 -13.58
C THR A 206 -5.96 13.51 -15.04
N MET A 207 -7.24 13.15 -15.28
CA MET A 207 -7.79 13.10 -16.64
C MET A 207 -7.87 14.48 -17.32
N LYS A 208 -8.09 15.54 -16.55
CA LYS A 208 -8.02 16.92 -17.05
C LYS A 208 -6.59 17.23 -17.51
N SER A 209 -5.60 16.99 -16.66
CA SER A 209 -4.19 17.26 -16.99
C SER A 209 -3.71 16.40 -18.18
N VAL A 210 -4.16 15.13 -18.33
CA VAL A 210 -3.86 14.29 -19.51
C VAL A 210 -4.34 14.93 -20.82
N LYS A 211 -5.49 15.61 -20.79
CA LYS A 211 -6.03 16.28 -21.99
C LYS A 211 -5.27 17.56 -22.34
N ASP A 212 -4.74 18.24 -21.32
CA ASP A 212 -4.10 19.54 -21.47
C ASP A 212 -2.60 19.43 -21.86
N GLU A 213 -1.97 18.29 -21.62
CA GLU A 213 -0.52 18.09 -21.83
C GLU A 213 -0.23 16.97 -22.86
N ASN A 214 0.82 17.19 -23.69
CA ASN A 214 1.38 16.15 -24.57
C ASN A 214 2.33 15.27 -23.76
N LEU A 215 1.84 14.12 -23.28
CA LEU A 215 2.60 13.19 -22.44
C LEU A 215 3.57 12.32 -23.25
N ASP A 216 4.74 12.03 -22.67
CA ASP A 216 5.58 10.93 -23.13
C ASP A 216 4.84 9.59 -23.07
N LEU A 217 5.08 8.73 -24.06
CA LEU A 217 4.33 7.47 -24.23
C LEU A 217 4.47 6.52 -23.02
N ASN A 218 5.65 6.49 -22.37
CA ASN A 218 5.91 5.63 -21.23
C ASN A 218 5.21 6.17 -19.97
N VAL A 219 5.29 7.48 -19.74
CA VAL A 219 4.58 8.16 -18.63
C VAL A 219 3.08 7.93 -18.78
N PHE A 220 2.54 8.09 -19.98
CA PHE A 220 1.14 7.83 -20.27
C PHE A 220 0.73 6.38 -19.98
N LYS A 221 1.57 5.40 -20.36
CA LYS A 221 1.28 3.98 -20.13
C LYS A 221 1.17 3.61 -18.66
N ASP A 222 2.06 4.10 -17.82
CA ASP A 222 2.04 3.79 -16.39
C ASP A 222 0.95 4.57 -15.65
N LEU A 223 0.75 5.84 -16.00
CA LEU A 223 -0.34 6.65 -15.50
C LEU A 223 -1.71 6.05 -15.84
N ASN A 224 -1.88 5.56 -17.07
CA ASN A 224 -3.14 4.95 -17.53
C ASN A 224 -3.51 3.70 -16.74
N LYS A 225 -2.54 2.90 -16.28
CA LYS A 225 -2.81 1.77 -15.37
C LYS A 225 -3.41 2.25 -14.05
N LEU A 226 -2.84 3.29 -13.45
CA LEU A 226 -3.32 3.86 -12.18
C LEU A 226 -4.72 4.48 -12.33
N VAL A 227 -4.93 5.22 -13.42
CA VAL A 227 -6.23 5.85 -13.74
C VAL A 227 -7.33 4.80 -13.95
N ASN A 228 -7.03 3.69 -14.62
CA ASN A 228 -7.98 2.60 -14.79
C ASN A 228 -8.33 1.94 -13.45
N LEU A 229 -7.36 1.73 -12.55
CA LEU A 229 -7.62 1.23 -11.20
C LEU A 229 -8.48 2.20 -10.38
N LEU A 230 -8.25 3.51 -10.46
CA LEU A 230 -9.11 4.52 -9.82
C LEU A 230 -10.54 4.42 -10.36
N LYS A 231 -10.71 4.36 -11.68
CA LYS A 231 -12.01 4.25 -12.34
C LYS A 231 -12.77 2.99 -11.89
N ASP A 232 -12.08 1.85 -11.83
CA ASP A 232 -12.66 0.58 -11.40
C ASP A 232 -13.11 0.64 -9.92
N ASN A 233 -12.29 1.25 -9.05
CA ASN A 233 -12.63 1.46 -7.66
C ASN A 233 -13.85 2.38 -7.51
N ILE A 234 -13.86 3.54 -8.16
CA ILE A 234 -14.99 4.48 -8.16
C ILE A 234 -16.29 3.78 -8.59
N SER A 235 -16.22 2.98 -9.66
CA SER A 235 -17.38 2.24 -10.17
C SER A 235 -17.93 1.26 -9.14
N LYS A 236 -17.05 0.49 -8.47
CA LYS A 236 -17.43 -0.49 -7.45
C LYS A 236 -17.95 0.17 -6.17
N TRP A 237 -17.35 1.28 -5.76
CA TRP A 237 -17.68 1.95 -4.49
C TRP A 237 -18.92 2.83 -4.56
N SER A 238 -19.31 3.26 -5.76
CA SER A 238 -20.47 4.15 -5.96
C SER A 238 -21.78 3.59 -5.38
N GLU A 239 -21.97 2.26 -5.44
CA GLU A 239 -23.17 1.62 -4.89
C GLU A 239 -23.15 1.58 -3.36
N THR A 240 -22.02 1.27 -2.75
CA THR A 240 -21.86 1.24 -1.29
C THR A 240 -22.11 2.62 -0.69
N VAL A 241 -21.56 3.68 -1.30
CA VAL A 241 -21.75 5.06 -0.83
C VAL A 241 -23.21 5.51 -0.97
N LYS A 242 -23.92 5.09 -2.01
CA LYS A 242 -25.35 5.37 -2.16
C LYS A 242 -26.19 4.69 -1.08
N GLN A 243 -25.86 3.44 -0.74
CA GLN A 243 -26.55 2.71 0.32
C GLN A 243 -26.36 3.37 1.68
N GLU A 244 -25.12 3.72 2.05
CA GLU A 244 -24.85 4.43 3.32
C GLU A 244 -25.57 5.79 3.43
N ASN A 245 -25.66 6.53 2.33
CA ASN A 245 -26.40 7.81 2.33
C ASN A 245 -27.91 7.60 2.55
N ASN A 246 -28.49 6.55 2.01
CA ASN A 246 -29.93 6.21 2.22
C ASN A 246 -30.17 5.75 3.66
N ASP A 247 -29.32 4.85 4.21
CA ASP A 247 -29.45 4.37 5.58
C ASP A 247 -29.30 5.50 6.62
N ASN A 248 -28.44 6.49 6.36
CA ASN A 248 -28.29 7.66 7.21
C ASN A 248 -29.50 8.59 7.14
N ALA A 249 -30.08 8.80 5.94
CA ALA A 249 -31.27 9.62 5.76
C ALA A 249 -32.49 9.01 6.47
N GLU A 250 -32.69 7.69 6.39
CA GLU A 250 -33.78 7.00 7.10
C GLU A 250 -33.60 7.06 8.63
N ASN A 251 -32.38 7.01 9.14
CA ASN A 251 -32.10 7.11 10.57
C ASN A 251 -32.27 8.55 11.11
N GLU A 252 -32.06 9.58 10.30
CA GLU A 252 -32.32 10.98 10.67
C GLU A 252 -33.84 11.26 10.73
N GLU A 253 -34.63 10.70 9.81
CA GLU A 253 -36.11 10.82 9.84
C GLU A 253 -36.78 10.09 11.01
N LEU A 254 -36.14 9.04 11.56
CA LEU A 254 -36.62 8.26 12.70
C LEU A 254 -36.23 8.83 14.08
N SER A 255 -35.45 9.91 14.13
CA SER A 255 -35.12 10.59 15.39
C SER A 255 -36.29 11.44 15.86
N PRO A 256 -36.93 11.16 17.03
CA PRO A 256 -38.08 11.94 17.49
C PRO A 256 -37.63 13.37 17.81
N GLU A 257 -38.32 14.34 17.21
CA GLU A 257 -38.25 15.76 17.59
C GLU A 257 -38.35 15.89 19.11
N LYS A 258 -37.36 16.58 19.69
CA LYS A 258 -37.48 17.01 21.09
C LYS A 258 -38.65 18.00 21.17
N VAL A 259 -39.77 17.51 21.70
CA VAL A 259 -40.90 18.36 22.05
C VAL A 259 -40.44 19.26 23.19
N ASP A 260 -40.23 20.54 22.88
CA ASP A 260 -40.08 21.59 23.87
C ASP A 260 -41.38 21.66 24.69
N SER A 261 -41.28 21.32 25.94
CA SER A 261 -42.39 21.50 26.90
C SER A 261 -42.48 22.98 27.21
N PRO A 262 -43.64 23.65 27.08
CA PRO A 262 -43.78 25.03 27.46
C PRO A 262 -43.75 25.13 29.00
N SER A 263 -42.82 25.94 29.48
CA SER A 263 -42.74 26.38 30.89
C SER A 263 -43.98 27.21 31.24
N SER A 264 -44.68 26.72 32.24
CA SER A 264 -45.71 27.44 33.00
C SER A 264 -45.10 28.00 34.26
#